data_8c72f48fc313c443d5e5d29489a679e5
#
_entry.id   8c72f48fc313c443d5e5d29489a679e5
#
_cell.length_a   1.000
_cell.length_b   1.000
_cell.length_c   1.000
_cell.angle_alpha   90.00
_cell.angle_beta   90.00
_cell.angle_gamma   90.00
#
_symmetry.space_group_name_H-M   'P 1'
#
loop_
_entity.id
_entity.type
_entity.pdbx_description
1 polymer ?
#
loop_
_entity_poly.entity_id
_entity_poly.type
_entity_poly.pdbx_seq_one_letter_code
_entity_poly.pdbx_strand_id
1 'polypeptide(L)'
;MDEVATEAAERDELIQCIAVALLAKKNLFILGDTGQAKSYCINAFRKRITGAKQFERLMSKQTDEEQLFGRLDLSSIIPGNMPHSELEKDTSYSVKLNEVKKAYEQYEIDGKAESLKKAHGLAKELCAIKEIVCAVKDTSPKIITEGKIPDSHIIFLDEIFKSNDGILNSLLTALNERVYTNEGQTMNIPAISFFSASNEIPDFSEPENQILKPLYDRFDLKVVTEYVAEKANRQAILKQKQTPAVNANPTTITLKELCEMQNEVKRVKVPDSINELMDDILCALRRKEIHISDRKFFNFTPIVQAAAYINGHDTVSAEDLMILKNYFWTTPAERDTISDVLSEICANPIQSRINDLIAMADEAFEEFKVDIENRRAFKKLRTELIKVFGDLQSIECTSDTDRDKINDACVQLEALSRQMYEMKGFTVIPLKEAYEQAE
;
A
#
# COMPACT_ATOMS: atom_id res chain seq x y z
N MET A 1 -5.62 -12.19 11.69
CA MET A 1 -6.09 -12.50 10.33
C MET A 1 -7.10 -13.65 10.37
N ASP A 2 -6.76 -14.77 10.93
CA ASP A 2 -7.60 -16.00 10.95
C ASP A 2 -8.99 -15.78 11.56
N GLU A 3 -9.10 -15.01 12.65
CA GLU A 3 -10.41 -14.64 13.21
C GLU A 3 -11.28 -13.86 12.21
N VAL A 4 -10.68 -12.96 11.43
CA VAL A 4 -11.43 -12.20 10.40
C VAL A 4 -11.79 -13.09 9.23
N ALA A 5 -10.93 -14.04 8.85
CA ALA A 5 -11.21 -15.02 7.80
C ALA A 5 -12.39 -15.93 8.18
N THR A 6 -12.53 -16.32 9.44
CA THR A 6 -13.69 -17.08 9.91
C THR A 6 -15.00 -16.28 9.87
N GLU A 7 -14.92 -14.95 10.00
CA GLU A 7 -16.08 -14.05 9.95
C GLU A 7 -16.50 -13.68 8.51
N ALA A 8 -15.55 -13.70 7.56
CA ALA A 8 -15.72 -13.25 6.19
C ALA A 8 -15.23 -14.31 5.19
N ALA A 9 -16.01 -15.35 4.98
CA ALA A 9 -15.65 -16.45 4.07
C ALA A 9 -15.40 -15.95 2.63
N GLU A 10 -14.44 -16.57 1.94
CA GLU A 10 -13.97 -16.24 0.59
C GLU A 10 -13.45 -14.77 0.49
N ARG A 11 -12.82 -14.27 1.56
CA ARG A 11 -12.21 -12.93 1.59
C ARG A 11 -10.72 -12.98 1.97
N ASP A 12 -10.10 -14.14 1.86
CA ASP A 12 -8.71 -14.36 2.29
C ASP A 12 -7.75 -13.41 1.58
N GLU A 13 -7.91 -13.20 0.27
CA GLU A 13 -7.10 -12.27 -0.51
C GLU A 13 -7.27 -10.81 -0.06
N LEU A 14 -8.52 -10.39 0.21
CA LEU A 14 -8.80 -9.06 0.74
C LEU A 14 -8.19 -8.88 2.13
N ILE A 15 -8.34 -9.89 2.99
CA ILE A 15 -7.78 -9.91 4.35
C ILE A 15 -6.26 -9.80 4.32
N GLN A 16 -5.61 -10.56 3.44
CA GLN A 16 -4.17 -10.48 3.22
C GLN A 16 -3.74 -9.10 2.72
N CYS A 17 -4.42 -8.55 1.72
CA CYS A 17 -4.12 -7.21 1.20
C CYS A 17 -4.30 -6.11 2.26
N ILE A 18 -5.32 -6.19 3.13
CA ILE A 18 -5.50 -5.24 4.25
C ILE A 18 -4.32 -5.34 5.22
N ALA A 19 -3.91 -6.55 5.61
CA ALA A 19 -2.80 -6.76 6.51
C ALA A 19 -1.48 -6.24 5.91
N VAL A 20 -1.19 -6.57 4.64
CA VAL A 20 -0.02 -6.07 3.92
C VAL A 20 -0.04 -4.54 3.81
N ALA A 21 -1.20 -3.93 3.50
CA ALA A 21 -1.34 -2.48 3.41
C ALA A 21 -1.02 -1.79 4.74
N LEU A 22 -1.49 -2.33 5.87
CA LEU A 22 -1.20 -1.80 7.21
C LEU A 22 0.27 -1.95 7.59
N LEU A 23 0.89 -3.08 7.29
CA LEU A 23 2.28 -3.38 7.63
C LEU A 23 3.27 -2.61 6.74
N ALA A 24 3.00 -2.54 5.44
CA ALA A 24 3.83 -1.84 4.46
C ALA A 24 3.56 -0.33 4.39
N LYS A 25 2.57 0.20 5.11
CA LYS A 25 2.09 1.60 5.03
C LYS A 25 1.68 2.00 3.61
N LYS A 26 0.95 1.12 2.93
CA LYS A 26 0.50 1.30 1.55
C LYS A 26 -1.01 1.54 1.48
N ASN A 27 -1.46 2.15 0.40
CA ASN A 27 -2.88 2.39 0.17
C ASN A 27 -3.51 1.20 -0.56
N LEU A 28 -4.75 0.84 -0.22
CA LEU A 28 -5.47 -0.28 -0.81
C LEU A 28 -6.79 0.19 -1.43
N PHE A 29 -6.99 -0.16 -2.69
CA PHE A 29 -8.26 0.00 -3.41
C PHE A 29 -8.99 -1.34 -3.53
N ILE A 30 -10.30 -1.35 -3.28
CA ILE A 30 -11.15 -2.53 -3.31
C ILE A 30 -12.25 -2.33 -4.36
N LEU A 31 -12.19 -3.12 -5.41
CA LEU A 31 -13.20 -3.16 -6.45
C LEU A 31 -14.21 -4.27 -6.14
N GLY A 32 -15.49 -3.99 -6.28
CA GLY A 32 -16.53 -5.01 -6.20
C GLY A 32 -17.91 -4.42 -5.96
N ASP A 33 -18.94 -5.18 -6.23
CA ASP A 33 -20.33 -4.76 -6.10
C ASP A 33 -20.76 -4.44 -4.66
N THR A 34 -21.88 -3.78 -4.53
CA THR A 34 -22.51 -3.54 -3.23
C THR A 34 -22.88 -4.84 -2.54
N GLY A 35 -22.68 -4.89 -1.22
CA GLY A 35 -23.03 -6.09 -0.43
C GLY A 35 -21.98 -7.19 -0.37
N GLN A 36 -20.81 -7.02 -0.97
CA GLN A 36 -19.71 -8.00 -0.95
C GLN A 36 -18.81 -7.91 0.29
N ALA A 37 -19.29 -7.37 1.39
CA ALA A 37 -18.59 -7.27 2.67
C ALA A 37 -17.27 -6.47 2.67
N LYS A 38 -17.02 -5.58 1.68
CA LYS A 38 -15.83 -4.72 1.61
C LYS A 38 -15.61 -3.93 2.89
N SER A 39 -16.57 -3.09 3.24
CA SER A 39 -16.53 -2.25 4.45
C SER A 39 -16.52 -3.09 5.73
N TYR A 40 -17.13 -4.28 5.72
CA TYR A 40 -17.12 -5.19 6.87
C TYR A 40 -15.70 -5.66 7.19
N CYS A 41 -14.95 -6.14 6.19
CA CYS A 41 -13.56 -6.59 6.39
C CYS A 41 -12.66 -5.46 6.90
N ILE A 42 -12.74 -4.27 6.29
CA ILE A 42 -11.97 -3.11 6.75
C ILE A 42 -12.32 -2.77 8.19
N ASN A 43 -13.61 -2.72 8.53
CA ASN A 43 -14.07 -2.41 9.88
C ASN A 43 -13.70 -3.49 10.90
N ALA A 44 -13.63 -4.77 10.49
CA ALA A 44 -13.15 -5.84 11.34
C ALA A 44 -11.69 -5.63 11.77
N PHE A 45 -10.81 -5.21 10.85
CA PHE A 45 -9.43 -4.85 11.18
C PHE A 45 -9.35 -3.57 12.02
N ARG A 46 -10.07 -2.53 11.63
CA ARG A 46 -10.07 -1.23 12.32
C ARG A 46 -10.44 -1.37 13.79
N LYS A 47 -11.47 -2.16 14.11
CA LYS A 47 -11.93 -2.42 15.48
C LYS A 47 -10.90 -3.18 16.32
N ARG A 48 -10.00 -3.93 15.69
CA ARG A 48 -8.96 -4.70 16.37
C ARG A 48 -7.68 -3.92 16.61
N ILE A 49 -7.57 -2.68 16.09
CA ILE A 49 -6.40 -1.80 16.31
C ILE A 49 -6.77 -0.72 17.33
N THR A 50 -6.40 -0.96 18.59
CA THR A 50 -6.72 -0.05 19.69
C THR A 50 -5.78 1.15 19.74
N GLY A 51 -6.30 2.32 20.10
CA GLY A 51 -5.53 3.56 20.13
C GLY A 51 -5.31 4.23 18.77
N ALA A 52 -5.71 3.60 17.66
CA ALA A 52 -5.68 4.22 16.35
C ALA A 52 -6.93 5.09 16.13
N LYS A 53 -6.71 6.37 15.81
CA LYS A 53 -7.79 7.26 15.35
C LYS A 53 -8.19 6.86 13.94
N GLN A 54 -9.49 6.88 13.68
CA GLN A 54 -10.07 6.34 12.44
C GLN A 54 -11.01 7.36 11.81
N PHE A 55 -10.97 7.44 10.49
CA PHE A 55 -11.89 8.23 9.69
C PHE A 55 -12.58 7.34 8.66
N GLU A 56 -13.88 7.55 8.48
CA GLU A 56 -14.69 6.84 7.47
C GLU A 56 -15.66 7.81 6.82
N ARG A 57 -15.75 7.76 5.50
CA ARG A 57 -16.69 8.59 4.74
C ARG A 57 -17.12 7.91 3.46
N LEU A 58 -18.43 7.95 3.23
CA LEU A 58 -19.01 7.68 1.91
C LEU A 58 -18.86 8.95 1.07
N MET A 59 -18.16 8.86 -0.05
CA MET A 59 -17.89 9.98 -0.92
C MET A 59 -19.08 10.26 -1.84
N SER A 60 -19.31 11.53 -2.13
CA SER A 60 -20.34 12.01 -3.04
C SER A 60 -19.91 13.33 -3.68
N LYS A 61 -20.60 13.75 -4.73
CA LYS A 61 -20.36 15.06 -5.35
C LYS A 61 -20.62 16.25 -4.41
N GLN A 62 -21.33 16.02 -3.30
CA GLN A 62 -21.61 17.03 -2.27
C GLN A 62 -20.60 17.01 -1.12
N THR A 63 -19.66 16.06 -1.13
CA THR A 63 -18.59 16.01 -0.14
C THR A 63 -17.66 17.19 -0.38
N ASP A 64 -17.45 18.00 0.64
CA ASP A 64 -16.57 19.17 0.60
C ASP A 64 -15.25 18.93 1.38
N GLU A 65 -14.32 19.82 1.21
CA GLU A 65 -13.00 19.75 1.82
C GLU A 65 -13.08 19.84 3.35
N GLU A 66 -13.98 20.65 3.91
CA GLU A 66 -14.15 20.80 5.35
C GLU A 66 -14.64 19.52 6.01
N GLN A 67 -15.44 18.73 5.31
CA GLN A 67 -15.95 17.44 5.81
C GLN A 67 -14.82 16.40 5.93
N LEU A 68 -13.81 16.49 5.09
CA LEU A 68 -12.66 15.54 5.07
C LEU A 68 -11.49 16.02 5.93
N PHE A 69 -11.09 17.27 5.76
CA PHE A 69 -9.83 17.77 6.29
C PHE A 69 -9.98 18.70 7.50
N GLY A 70 -11.18 19.19 7.74
CA GLY A 70 -11.47 20.09 8.84
C GLY A 70 -11.85 21.49 8.38
N ARG A 71 -12.33 22.27 9.31
CA ARG A 71 -12.83 23.63 9.07
C ARG A 71 -12.00 24.67 9.80
N LEU A 72 -11.98 25.87 9.24
CA LEU A 72 -11.36 27.01 9.88
C LEU A 72 -12.08 27.34 11.21
N ASP A 73 -11.31 27.50 12.27
CA ASP A 73 -11.82 28.00 13.53
C ASP A 73 -11.99 29.53 13.48
N LEU A 74 -13.19 29.96 13.14
CA LEU A 74 -13.51 31.39 13.07
C LEU A 74 -13.28 32.12 14.39
N SER A 75 -13.35 31.41 15.53
CA SER A 75 -13.07 32.01 16.83
C SER A 75 -11.59 32.36 17.00
N SER A 76 -10.69 31.68 16.28
CA SER A 76 -9.24 31.98 16.32
C SER A 76 -8.86 33.25 15.57
N ILE A 77 -9.73 33.72 14.63
CA ILE A 77 -9.49 34.90 13.81
C ILE A 77 -9.98 36.18 14.47
N ILE A 78 -10.99 36.06 15.37
CA ILE A 78 -11.59 37.23 16.03
C ILE A 78 -10.64 37.69 17.17
N PRO A 79 -10.09 38.90 17.10
CA PRO A 79 -9.21 39.41 18.16
C PRO A 79 -9.94 39.39 19.53
N GLY A 80 -9.29 38.85 20.54
CA GLY A 80 -9.85 38.73 21.90
C GLY A 80 -10.81 37.58 22.13
N ASN A 81 -11.13 36.77 21.11
CA ASN A 81 -11.98 35.59 21.25
C ASN A 81 -11.17 34.29 21.14
N MET A 82 -10.77 33.74 22.25
CA MET A 82 -10.05 32.47 22.32
C MET A 82 -10.98 31.37 22.85
N PRO A 83 -10.99 30.16 22.25
CA PRO A 83 -11.78 29.03 22.76
C PRO A 83 -11.44 28.73 24.22
N HIS A 84 -12.46 28.37 25.01
CA HIS A 84 -12.31 28.10 26.45
C HIS A 84 -11.28 26.99 26.72
N SER A 85 -11.23 25.96 25.86
CA SER A 85 -10.26 24.86 25.94
C SER A 85 -8.80 25.30 25.74
N GLU A 86 -8.56 26.37 25.03
CA GLU A 86 -7.23 26.96 24.83
C GLU A 86 -6.85 27.89 26.01
N LEU A 87 -7.82 28.65 26.53
CA LEU A 87 -7.62 29.48 27.70
C LEU A 87 -7.28 28.64 28.94
N GLU A 88 -7.90 27.48 29.11
CA GLU A 88 -7.63 26.57 30.24
C GLU A 88 -6.22 25.96 30.21
N LYS A 89 -5.53 25.98 29.07
CA LYS A 89 -4.12 25.56 28.96
C LYS A 89 -3.15 26.62 29.54
N ASP A 90 -3.59 27.85 29.67
CA ASP A 90 -2.81 28.88 30.34
C ASP A 90 -2.90 28.72 31.85
N THR A 91 -1.74 28.64 32.51
CA THR A 91 -1.65 28.38 33.94
C THR A 91 -2.29 29.48 34.76
N SER A 92 -2.11 30.74 34.37
CA SER A 92 -2.64 31.92 35.09
C SER A 92 -4.17 31.96 34.99
N TYR A 93 -4.69 31.69 33.80
CA TYR A 93 -6.12 31.65 33.56
C TYR A 93 -6.80 30.48 34.28
N SER A 94 -6.22 29.28 34.21
CA SER A 94 -6.80 28.06 34.81
C SER A 94 -6.83 28.12 36.34
N VAL A 95 -5.78 28.66 36.98
CA VAL A 95 -5.75 28.89 38.45
C VAL A 95 -6.84 29.86 38.83
N LYS A 96 -6.95 31.00 38.12
CA LYS A 96 -7.95 32.01 38.43
C LYS A 96 -9.37 31.56 38.19
N LEU A 97 -9.60 30.76 37.13
CA LEU A 97 -10.89 30.13 36.83
C LEU A 97 -11.35 29.25 38.00
N ASN A 98 -10.43 28.45 38.56
CA ASN A 98 -10.72 27.59 39.72
C ASN A 98 -11.07 28.40 40.97
N GLU A 99 -10.39 29.55 41.18
CA GLU A 99 -10.74 30.45 42.29
C GLU A 99 -12.15 31.03 42.12
N VAL A 100 -12.51 31.44 40.90
CA VAL A 100 -13.84 31.95 40.57
C VAL A 100 -14.90 30.87 40.79
N LYS A 101 -14.69 29.63 40.30
CA LYS A 101 -15.61 28.51 40.51
C LYS A 101 -15.86 28.27 42.00
N LYS A 102 -14.80 28.16 42.80
CA LYS A 102 -14.91 27.98 44.28
C LYS A 102 -15.65 29.13 44.97
N ALA A 103 -15.45 30.37 44.52
CA ALA A 103 -16.14 31.51 45.11
C ALA A 103 -17.65 31.51 44.78
N TYR A 104 -18.05 31.06 43.61
CA TYR A 104 -19.47 30.89 43.25
C TYR A 104 -20.08 29.70 44.02
N GLU A 105 -19.41 28.58 44.12
CA GLU A 105 -19.84 27.43 44.93
C GLU A 105 -20.07 27.86 46.41
N GLN A 106 -19.17 28.67 46.97
CA GLN A 106 -19.34 29.21 48.33
C GLN A 106 -20.57 30.09 48.44
N TYR A 107 -20.84 30.93 47.45
CA TYR A 107 -22.06 31.75 47.39
C TYR A 107 -23.32 30.89 47.30
N GLU A 108 -23.32 29.82 46.52
CA GLU A 108 -24.45 28.89 46.46
C GLU A 108 -24.77 28.23 47.81
N ILE A 109 -23.74 28.01 48.62
CA ILE A 109 -23.89 27.40 49.96
C ILE A 109 -24.41 28.41 50.99
N ASP A 110 -23.85 29.62 50.99
CA ASP A 110 -24.09 30.58 52.12
C ASP A 110 -25.08 31.69 51.81
N GLY A 111 -25.38 31.95 50.51
CA GLY A 111 -26.32 32.96 50.04
C GLY A 111 -25.99 34.41 50.42
N LYS A 112 -24.75 34.69 50.90
CA LYS A 112 -24.38 36.01 51.41
C LYS A 112 -23.96 36.99 50.32
N ALA A 113 -24.40 38.24 50.40
CA ALA A 113 -24.04 39.31 49.49
C ALA A 113 -22.52 39.59 49.43
N GLU A 114 -21.78 39.32 50.50
CA GLU A 114 -20.32 39.46 50.54
C GLU A 114 -19.62 38.38 49.68
N SER A 115 -20.09 37.15 49.74
CA SER A 115 -19.58 36.03 48.89
C SER A 115 -19.81 36.30 47.42
N LEU A 116 -20.97 36.87 47.07
CA LEU A 116 -21.26 37.27 45.71
C LEU A 116 -20.35 38.41 45.21
N LYS A 117 -20.12 39.44 46.07
CA LYS A 117 -19.19 40.53 45.73
C LYS A 117 -17.77 40.03 45.50
N LYS A 118 -17.30 39.07 46.31
CA LYS A 118 -15.99 38.44 46.16
C LYS A 118 -15.92 37.64 44.82
N ALA A 119 -16.95 36.85 44.53
CA ALA A 119 -17.00 36.09 43.28
C ALA A 119 -16.99 37.00 42.03
N HIS A 120 -17.76 38.10 42.06
CA HIS A 120 -17.75 39.11 41.00
C HIS A 120 -16.39 39.84 40.85
N GLY A 121 -15.70 40.11 41.97
CA GLY A 121 -14.36 40.67 41.95
C GLY A 121 -13.36 39.77 41.23
N LEU A 122 -13.35 38.49 41.63
CA LEU A 122 -12.51 37.46 40.99
C LEU A 122 -12.85 37.23 39.52
N ALA A 123 -14.14 37.30 39.17
CA ALA A 123 -14.57 37.20 37.75
C ALA A 123 -14.06 38.37 36.89
N LYS A 124 -14.00 39.59 37.44
CA LYS A 124 -13.39 40.74 36.76
C LYS A 124 -11.89 40.54 36.53
N GLU A 125 -11.18 40.03 37.53
CA GLU A 125 -9.76 39.71 37.39
C GLU A 125 -9.51 38.61 36.35
N LEU A 126 -10.39 37.59 36.30
CA LEU A 126 -10.34 36.55 35.27
C LEU A 126 -10.54 37.13 33.84
N CYS A 127 -11.46 38.12 33.69
CA CYS A 127 -11.64 38.81 32.41
C CYS A 127 -10.38 39.59 32.00
N ALA A 128 -9.72 40.28 32.94
CA ALA A 128 -8.47 40.98 32.64
C ALA A 128 -7.34 40.03 32.24
N ILE A 129 -7.21 38.88 32.93
CA ILE A 129 -6.26 37.82 32.54
C ILE A 129 -6.58 37.28 31.13
N LYS A 130 -7.87 37.04 30.84
CA LYS A 130 -8.31 36.62 29.52
C LYS A 130 -7.87 37.60 28.44
N GLU A 131 -8.07 38.88 28.61
CA GLU A 131 -7.67 39.93 27.67
C GLU A 131 -6.16 39.92 27.43
N ILE A 132 -5.35 39.77 28.49
CA ILE A 132 -3.90 39.70 28.37
C ILE A 132 -3.47 38.43 27.62
N VAL A 133 -4.02 37.28 27.96
CA VAL A 133 -3.72 36.00 27.31
C VAL A 133 -4.10 36.03 25.83
N CYS A 134 -5.26 36.61 25.51
CA CYS A 134 -5.71 36.78 24.14
C CYS A 134 -4.85 37.78 23.33
N ALA A 135 -4.30 38.81 24.00
CA ALA A 135 -3.44 39.80 23.32
C ALA A 135 -2.01 39.29 23.05
N VAL A 136 -1.53 38.33 23.83
CA VAL A 136 -0.16 37.78 23.71
C VAL A 136 -0.10 36.60 22.74
N LYS A 137 -1.19 35.88 22.59
CA LYS A 137 -1.22 34.70 21.70
C LYS A 137 -1.40 35.09 20.24
N ASP A 138 -0.68 34.34 19.42
CA ASP A 138 -0.70 34.40 17.97
C ASP A 138 -2.13 34.20 17.44
N THR A 139 -2.65 35.19 16.68
CA THR A 139 -3.98 35.17 16.02
C THR A 139 -3.95 34.47 14.67
N SER A 140 -3.00 33.54 14.46
CA SER A 140 -2.98 32.76 13.23
C SER A 140 -4.25 31.89 13.10
N PRO A 141 -4.84 31.80 11.89
CA PRO A 141 -5.99 30.97 11.65
C PRO A 141 -5.71 29.52 12.05
N LYS A 142 -6.59 28.89 12.81
CA LYS A 142 -6.45 27.47 13.20
C LYS A 142 -7.50 26.65 12.48
N ILE A 143 -7.13 25.43 12.09
CA ILE A 143 -8.03 24.48 11.47
C ILE A 143 -8.41 23.42 12.51
N ILE A 144 -9.70 23.20 12.70
CA ILE A 144 -10.23 22.14 13.57
C ILE A 144 -10.21 20.84 12.78
N THR A 145 -9.27 19.96 13.13
CA THR A 145 -9.04 18.67 12.44
C THR A 145 -9.49 17.47 13.24
N GLU A 146 -10.01 17.66 14.45
CA GLU A 146 -10.44 16.57 15.32
C GLU A 146 -11.46 15.66 14.63
N GLY A 147 -11.18 14.36 14.61
CA GLY A 147 -12.02 13.36 13.94
C GLY A 147 -12.05 13.49 12.41
N LYS A 148 -11.06 14.11 11.79
CA LYS A 148 -10.89 14.29 10.34
C LYS A 148 -9.66 13.55 9.85
N ILE A 149 -9.43 13.56 8.52
CA ILE A 149 -8.26 12.92 7.89
C ILE A 149 -6.94 13.35 8.54
N PRO A 150 -6.66 14.66 8.78
CA PRO A 150 -5.40 15.08 9.38
C PRO A 150 -5.15 14.59 10.81
N ASP A 151 -6.17 14.12 11.50
CA ASP A 151 -6.08 13.57 12.87
C ASP A 151 -6.17 12.03 12.90
N SER A 152 -6.19 11.36 11.75
CA SER A 152 -6.53 9.93 11.66
C SER A 152 -5.37 9.06 11.18
N HIS A 153 -5.24 7.87 11.79
CA HIS A 153 -4.22 6.85 11.43
C HIS A 153 -4.71 5.90 10.34
N ILE A 154 -6.00 5.58 10.33
CA ILE A 154 -6.61 4.67 9.36
C ILE A 154 -7.81 5.37 8.73
N ILE A 155 -7.77 5.54 7.42
CA ILE A 155 -8.79 6.25 6.67
C ILE A 155 -9.50 5.27 5.73
N PHE A 156 -10.83 5.31 5.72
CA PHE A 156 -11.65 4.59 4.76
C PHE A 156 -12.56 5.54 3.98
N LEU A 157 -12.36 5.57 2.66
CA LEU A 157 -13.13 6.39 1.72
C LEU A 157 -13.92 5.47 0.80
N ASP A 158 -15.21 5.35 1.04
CA ASP A 158 -16.09 4.53 0.22
C ASP A 158 -16.60 5.34 -1.00
N GLU A 159 -16.74 4.71 -2.15
CA GLU A 159 -17.14 5.30 -3.44
C GLU A 159 -16.26 6.50 -3.85
N ILE A 160 -14.94 6.33 -3.77
CA ILE A 160 -13.98 7.43 -3.92
C ILE A 160 -14.09 8.19 -5.26
N PHE A 161 -14.48 7.52 -6.35
CA PHE A 161 -14.61 8.14 -7.66
C PHE A 161 -15.86 9.03 -7.80
N LYS A 162 -16.76 9.01 -6.81
CA LYS A 162 -17.87 9.97 -6.72
C LYS A 162 -17.49 11.29 -6.04
N SER A 163 -16.20 11.50 -5.83
CA SER A 163 -15.65 12.73 -5.24
C SER A 163 -15.91 13.96 -6.11
N ASN A 164 -15.96 15.11 -5.47
CA ASN A 164 -15.96 16.40 -6.16
C ASN A 164 -14.54 16.73 -6.67
N ASP A 165 -14.42 17.27 -7.86
CA ASP A 165 -13.13 17.65 -8.47
C ASP A 165 -12.36 18.66 -7.60
N GLY A 166 -13.07 19.53 -6.87
CA GLY A 166 -12.45 20.53 -5.99
C GLY A 166 -11.59 19.94 -4.86
N ILE A 167 -11.85 18.71 -4.42
CA ILE A 167 -11.11 18.06 -3.33
C ILE A 167 -10.03 17.09 -3.82
N LEU A 168 -9.96 16.82 -5.13
CA LEU A 168 -9.02 15.81 -5.66
C LEU A 168 -7.57 16.15 -5.37
N ASN A 169 -7.17 17.42 -5.49
CA ASN A 169 -5.80 17.83 -5.23
C ASN A 169 -5.41 17.63 -3.77
N SER A 170 -6.29 17.97 -2.83
CA SER A 170 -6.06 17.76 -1.39
C SER A 170 -5.98 16.27 -1.06
N LEU A 171 -6.84 15.44 -1.69
CA LEU A 171 -6.78 13.98 -1.56
C LEU A 171 -5.49 13.39 -2.15
N LEU A 172 -5.05 13.86 -3.32
CA LEU A 172 -3.80 13.41 -3.95
C LEU A 172 -2.60 13.68 -3.05
N THR A 173 -2.51 14.88 -2.46
CA THR A 173 -1.44 15.25 -1.54
C THR A 173 -1.49 14.41 -0.27
N ALA A 174 -2.69 14.23 0.30
CA ALA A 174 -2.90 13.40 1.48
C ALA A 174 -2.53 11.93 1.25
N LEU A 175 -2.90 11.34 0.10
CA LEU A 175 -2.61 9.95 -0.27
C LEU A 175 -1.13 9.71 -0.55
N ASN A 176 -0.44 10.69 -1.15
CA ASN A 176 0.94 10.54 -1.59
C ASN A 176 1.96 10.97 -0.53
N GLU A 177 1.78 12.17 -0.01
CA GLU A 177 2.77 12.85 0.83
C GLU A 177 2.42 12.80 2.32
N ARG A 178 1.21 12.33 2.65
CA ARG A 178 0.69 12.37 4.03
C ARG A 178 0.69 13.78 4.61
N VAL A 179 0.34 14.76 3.78
CA VAL A 179 0.33 16.19 4.13
C VAL A 179 -0.99 16.81 3.68
N TYR A 180 -1.48 17.76 4.46
CA TYR A 180 -2.58 18.63 4.09
C TYR A 180 -2.16 20.09 4.23
N THR A 181 -2.39 20.89 3.21
CA THR A 181 -2.06 22.32 3.20
C THR A 181 -3.31 23.13 2.93
N ASN A 182 -3.65 24.04 3.86
CA ASN A 182 -4.76 24.96 3.71
C ASN A 182 -4.41 26.30 4.39
N GLU A 183 -4.82 27.44 3.79
CA GLU A 183 -4.60 28.81 4.29
C GLU A 183 -3.12 29.05 4.71
N GLY A 184 -2.18 28.52 3.95
CA GLY A 184 -0.74 28.65 4.22
C GLY A 184 -0.22 27.80 5.39
N GLN A 185 -1.06 26.98 6.01
CA GLN A 185 -0.66 26.04 7.05
C GLN A 185 -0.53 24.63 6.47
N THR A 186 0.59 23.98 6.75
CA THR A 186 0.86 22.62 6.33
C THR A 186 0.84 21.69 7.54
N MET A 187 0.03 20.64 7.49
CA MET A 187 -0.16 19.67 8.56
C MET A 187 0.24 18.28 8.07
N ASN A 188 1.02 17.55 8.86
CA ASN A 188 1.32 16.15 8.62
C ASN A 188 0.14 15.29 9.03
N ILE A 189 -0.25 14.36 8.17
CA ILE A 189 -1.31 13.39 8.42
C ILE A 189 -0.67 12.11 8.98
N PRO A 190 -1.04 11.65 10.19
CA PRO A 190 -0.45 10.45 10.80
C PRO A 190 -0.96 9.15 10.16
N ALA A 191 -1.48 9.22 8.94
CA ALA A 191 -2.10 8.09 8.26
C ALA A 191 -1.10 6.97 7.96
N ILE A 192 -1.43 5.78 8.43
CA ILE A 192 -0.75 4.53 8.12
C ILE A 192 -1.18 4.07 6.72
N SER A 193 -2.49 3.96 6.51
CA SER A 193 -3.06 3.49 5.24
C SER A 193 -4.38 4.18 4.94
N PHE A 194 -4.58 4.45 3.65
CA PHE A 194 -5.88 4.78 3.10
C PHE A 194 -6.47 3.54 2.45
N PHE A 195 -7.66 3.19 2.86
CA PHE A 195 -8.49 2.20 2.22
C PHE A 195 -9.56 2.90 1.41
N SER A 196 -9.81 2.40 0.23
CA SER A 196 -10.92 2.89 -0.58
C SER A 196 -11.68 1.73 -1.21
N ALA A 197 -12.96 1.93 -1.42
CA ALA A 197 -13.79 0.98 -2.14
C ALA A 197 -14.57 1.70 -3.26
N SER A 198 -14.86 0.95 -4.33
CA SER A 198 -15.78 1.38 -5.39
C SER A 198 -16.44 0.16 -6.02
N ASN A 199 -17.59 0.39 -6.65
CA ASN A 199 -18.29 -0.64 -7.42
C ASN A 199 -17.74 -0.74 -8.85
N GLU A 200 -17.11 0.32 -9.34
CA GLU A 200 -16.60 0.43 -10.70
C GLU A 200 -15.29 1.21 -10.74
N ILE A 201 -14.51 0.99 -11.77
CA ILE A 201 -13.36 1.82 -12.14
C ILE A 201 -13.81 2.69 -13.32
N PRO A 202 -13.69 4.02 -13.23
CA PRO A 202 -14.01 4.92 -14.35
C PRO A 202 -13.19 4.58 -15.59
N ASP A 203 -13.78 4.74 -16.76
CA ASP A 203 -13.02 4.66 -18.00
C ASP A 203 -12.18 5.94 -18.17
N PHE A 204 -10.88 5.81 -17.91
CA PHE A 204 -9.93 6.92 -17.99
C PHE A 204 -9.60 7.36 -19.43
N SER A 205 -10.12 6.69 -20.46
CA SER A 205 -10.04 7.16 -21.85
C SER A 205 -11.00 8.33 -22.11
N GLU A 206 -12.07 8.44 -21.31
CA GLU A 206 -13.01 9.53 -21.36
C GLU A 206 -12.41 10.81 -20.75
N PRO A 207 -12.51 11.98 -21.43
CA PRO A 207 -11.92 13.23 -20.93
C PRO A 207 -12.38 13.65 -19.52
N GLU A 208 -13.64 13.36 -19.18
CA GLU A 208 -14.24 13.69 -17.88
C GLU A 208 -13.61 12.87 -16.73
N ASN A 209 -13.18 11.65 -17.02
CA ASN A 209 -12.64 10.72 -16.04
C ASN A 209 -11.12 10.79 -15.92
N GLN A 210 -10.43 11.45 -16.85
CA GLN A 210 -8.95 11.55 -16.83
C GLN A 210 -8.42 12.19 -15.54
N ILE A 211 -9.17 13.10 -14.96
CA ILE A 211 -8.81 13.78 -13.70
C ILE A 211 -8.74 12.80 -12.51
N LEU A 212 -9.45 11.67 -12.58
CA LEU A 212 -9.49 10.65 -11.52
C LEU A 212 -8.33 9.64 -11.63
N LYS A 213 -7.68 9.54 -12.79
CA LYS A 213 -6.58 8.58 -13.00
C LYS A 213 -5.42 8.76 -12.02
N PRO A 214 -4.93 9.99 -11.75
CA PRO A 214 -3.88 10.20 -10.75
C PRO A 214 -4.29 9.73 -9.35
N LEU A 215 -5.57 9.85 -8.98
CA LEU A 215 -6.09 9.36 -7.70
C LEU A 215 -6.05 7.84 -7.64
N TYR A 216 -6.50 7.16 -8.70
CA TYR A 216 -6.46 5.71 -8.81
C TYR A 216 -5.02 5.16 -8.75
N ASP A 217 -4.07 5.85 -9.38
CA ASP A 217 -2.65 5.46 -9.40
C ASP A 217 -1.95 5.61 -8.02
N ARG A 218 -2.60 6.26 -7.04
CA ARG A 218 -2.08 6.39 -5.66
C ARG A 218 -2.43 5.20 -4.76
N PHE A 219 -3.26 4.29 -5.25
CA PHE A 219 -3.51 3.03 -4.57
C PHE A 219 -2.51 1.98 -5.05
N ASP A 220 -1.56 1.67 -4.18
CA ASP A 220 -0.50 0.70 -4.47
C ASP A 220 -1.10 -0.70 -4.66
N LEU A 221 -1.89 -1.15 -3.68
CA LEU A 221 -2.56 -2.44 -3.70
C LEU A 221 -3.99 -2.29 -4.23
N LYS A 222 -4.43 -3.27 -5.01
CA LYS A 222 -5.76 -3.33 -5.58
C LYS A 222 -6.29 -4.75 -5.50
N VAL A 223 -7.51 -4.91 -5.02
CA VAL A 223 -8.13 -6.23 -4.88
C VAL A 223 -9.54 -6.20 -5.46
N VAL A 224 -9.92 -7.30 -6.10
CA VAL A 224 -11.28 -7.51 -6.61
C VAL A 224 -12.00 -8.44 -5.66
N THR A 225 -13.22 -8.07 -5.26
CA THR A 225 -14.11 -8.94 -4.47
C THR A 225 -15.24 -9.44 -5.35
N GLU A 226 -15.67 -10.68 -5.13
CA GLU A 226 -16.74 -11.34 -5.83
C GLU A 226 -17.83 -11.81 -4.86
N TYR A 227 -18.96 -12.27 -5.37
CA TYR A 227 -19.99 -12.89 -4.52
C TYR A 227 -19.49 -14.24 -4.01
N VAL A 228 -19.97 -14.64 -2.81
CA VAL A 228 -19.62 -15.94 -2.23
C VAL A 228 -20.11 -17.07 -3.15
N ALA A 229 -19.14 -17.77 -3.77
CA ALA A 229 -19.41 -18.75 -4.81
C ALA A 229 -19.81 -20.12 -4.24
N GLU A 230 -19.18 -20.55 -3.13
CA GLU A 230 -19.40 -21.86 -2.57
C GLU A 230 -20.66 -21.96 -1.72
N LYS A 231 -21.46 -23.00 -1.98
CA LYS A 231 -22.69 -23.28 -1.21
C LYS A 231 -22.39 -23.54 0.27
N ALA A 232 -21.31 -24.24 0.57
CA ALA A 232 -20.91 -24.54 1.95
C ALA A 232 -20.64 -23.26 2.75
N ASN A 233 -19.90 -22.32 2.16
CA ASN A 233 -19.58 -21.03 2.78
C ASN A 233 -20.82 -20.16 2.97
N ARG A 234 -21.74 -20.11 1.97
CA ARG A 234 -23.03 -19.43 2.13
C ARG A 234 -23.85 -19.98 3.29
N GLN A 235 -23.90 -21.33 3.43
CA GLN A 235 -24.61 -21.96 4.53
C GLN A 235 -23.94 -21.72 5.88
N ALA A 236 -22.62 -21.72 5.96
CA ALA A 236 -21.86 -21.40 7.17
C ALA A 236 -22.16 -19.96 7.65
N ILE A 237 -22.12 -18.99 6.74
CA ILE A 237 -22.47 -17.58 7.05
C ILE A 237 -23.91 -17.47 7.55
N LEU A 238 -24.87 -18.16 6.91
CA LEU A 238 -26.27 -18.14 7.34
C LEU A 238 -26.43 -18.72 8.76
N LYS A 239 -25.79 -19.85 9.06
CA LYS A 239 -25.81 -20.45 10.41
C LYS A 239 -25.18 -19.52 11.45
N GLN A 240 -24.05 -18.90 11.13
CA GLN A 240 -23.37 -17.94 12.01
C GLN A 240 -24.28 -16.76 12.35
N LYS A 241 -25.01 -16.21 11.37
CA LYS A 241 -25.94 -15.09 11.58
C LYS A 241 -27.20 -15.50 12.37
N GLN A 242 -27.60 -16.76 12.33
CA GLN A 242 -28.73 -17.29 13.05
C GLN A 242 -28.41 -17.70 14.50
N THR A 243 -27.12 -17.89 14.80
CA THR A 243 -26.65 -18.23 16.14
C THR A 243 -26.31 -16.94 16.89
N PRO A 244 -26.79 -16.72 18.12
CA PRO A 244 -26.38 -15.55 18.92
C PRO A 244 -24.88 -15.53 19.03
N ALA A 245 -24.29 -14.35 18.75
CA ALA A 245 -22.85 -14.15 18.88
C ALA A 245 -22.43 -14.47 20.31
N VAL A 246 -21.67 -15.53 20.51
CA VAL A 246 -20.94 -15.72 21.76
C VAL A 246 -19.97 -14.54 21.84
N ASN A 247 -20.04 -13.76 22.92
CA ASN A 247 -19.13 -12.64 23.18
C ASN A 247 -17.68 -13.16 23.34
N ALA A 248 -17.05 -13.57 22.26
CA ALA A 248 -15.62 -13.79 22.23
C ALA A 248 -14.96 -12.41 22.16
N ASN A 249 -14.14 -12.09 23.14
CA ASN A 249 -13.30 -10.88 23.04
C ASN A 249 -12.38 -11.05 21.83
N PRO A 250 -12.50 -10.22 20.79
CA PRO A 250 -11.64 -10.36 19.62
C PRO A 250 -10.19 -10.06 20.01
N THR A 251 -9.25 -10.73 19.37
CA THR A 251 -7.84 -10.41 19.50
C THR A 251 -7.60 -8.99 18.99
N THR A 252 -6.98 -8.15 19.81
CA THR A 252 -6.68 -6.76 19.51
C THR A 252 -5.19 -6.49 19.59
N ILE A 253 -4.70 -5.58 18.79
CA ILE A 253 -3.34 -5.03 18.86
C ILE A 253 -3.43 -3.53 19.14
N THR A 254 -2.42 -2.99 19.82
CA THR A 254 -2.31 -1.55 20.00
C THR A 254 -1.65 -0.88 18.79
N LEU A 255 -1.88 0.41 18.62
CA LEU A 255 -1.17 1.21 17.60
C LEU A 255 0.36 1.09 17.76
N LYS A 256 0.85 0.99 18.99
CA LYS A 256 2.28 0.84 19.28
C LYS A 256 2.82 -0.50 18.78
N GLU A 257 2.12 -1.60 19.07
CA GLU A 257 2.48 -2.94 18.55
C GLU A 257 2.46 -2.97 17.03
N LEU A 258 1.46 -2.35 16.38
CA LEU A 258 1.44 -2.24 14.92
C LEU A 258 2.68 -1.50 14.40
N CYS A 259 3.11 -0.41 15.06
CA CYS A 259 4.33 0.31 14.67
C CYS A 259 5.60 -0.54 14.90
N GLU A 260 5.63 -1.37 15.93
CA GLU A 260 6.73 -2.30 16.18
C GLU A 260 6.79 -3.37 15.08
N MET A 261 5.65 -3.99 14.73
CA MET A 261 5.56 -4.93 13.59
C MET A 261 6.02 -4.29 12.28
N GLN A 262 5.64 -3.04 11.99
CA GLN A 262 6.11 -2.31 10.80
C GLN A 262 7.65 -2.12 10.78
N ASN A 263 8.27 -1.99 11.94
CA ASN A 263 9.73 -1.91 12.05
C ASN A 263 10.39 -3.29 11.88
N GLU A 264 9.75 -4.36 12.30
CA GLU A 264 10.19 -5.74 12.08
C GLU A 264 10.11 -6.10 10.60
N VAL A 265 9.02 -5.76 9.91
CA VAL A 265 8.86 -5.93 8.46
C VAL A 265 10.04 -5.34 7.69
N LYS A 266 10.53 -4.15 8.05
CA LYS A 266 11.70 -3.53 7.40
C LYS A 266 13.01 -4.30 7.58
N ARG A 267 13.08 -5.22 8.56
CA ARG A 267 14.26 -6.05 8.83
C ARG A 267 14.26 -7.33 8.02
N VAL A 268 13.13 -7.72 7.43
CA VAL A 268 13.04 -8.87 6.53
C VAL A 268 13.99 -8.65 5.36
N LYS A 269 14.89 -9.61 5.13
CA LYS A 269 15.92 -9.50 4.11
C LYS A 269 15.34 -9.77 2.73
N VAL A 270 15.80 -9.02 1.74
CA VAL A 270 15.50 -9.27 0.32
C VAL A 270 16.81 -9.71 -0.34
N PRO A 271 16.99 -10.99 -0.69
CA PRO A 271 18.18 -11.47 -1.34
C PRO A 271 18.25 -11.01 -2.81
N ASP A 272 19.45 -10.99 -3.39
CA ASP A 272 19.65 -10.54 -4.78
C ASP A 272 18.92 -11.44 -5.78
N SER A 273 18.75 -12.73 -5.48
CA SER A 273 17.94 -13.65 -6.29
C SER A 273 16.47 -13.20 -6.46
N ILE A 274 15.90 -12.52 -5.47
CA ILE A 274 14.55 -11.92 -5.59
C ILE A 274 14.56 -10.73 -6.54
N ASN A 275 15.64 -9.94 -6.58
CA ASN A 275 15.76 -8.83 -7.52
C ASN A 275 15.88 -9.35 -8.96
N GLU A 276 16.60 -10.47 -9.17
CA GLU A 276 16.67 -11.14 -10.47
C GLU A 276 15.29 -11.69 -10.90
N LEU A 277 14.59 -12.40 -10.01
CA LEU A 277 13.21 -12.85 -10.27
C LEU A 277 12.28 -11.70 -10.61
N MET A 278 12.44 -10.55 -9.97
CA MET A 278 11.62 -9.36 -10.26
C MET A 278 11.89 -8.83 -11.66
N ASP A 279 13.12 -8.87 -12.14
CA ASP A 279 13.44 -8.49 -13.52
C ASP A 279 12.87 -9.49 -14.53
N ASP A 280 12.97 -10.79 -14.26
CA ASP A 280 12.37 -11.84 -15.06
C ASP A 280 10.83 -11.68 -15.16
N ILE A 281 10.17 -11.38 -14.02
CA ILE A 281 8.73 -11.07 -13.99
C ILE A 281 8.40 -9.85 -14.86
N LEU A 282 9.20 -8.78 -14.74
CA LEU A 282 9.01 -7.56 -15.53
C LEU A 282 9.12 -7.84 -17.03
N CYS A 283 10.15 -8.60 -17.42
CA CYS A 283 10.37 -9.00 -18.81
C CYS A 283 9.22 -9.86 -19.34
N ALA A 284 8.76 -10.84 -18.55
CA ALA A 284 7.64 -11.70 -18.94
C ALA A 284 6.32 -10.92 -19.09
N LEU A 285 6.04 -9.98 -18.18
CA LEU A 285 4.85 -9.11 -18.25
C LEU A 285 4.90 -8.19 -19.48
N ARG A 286 6.07 -7.62 -19.81
CA ARG A 286 6.26 -6.80 -21.01
C ARG A 286 6.02 -7.58 -22.30
N ARG A 287 6.43 -8.85 -22.37
CA ARG A 287 6.13 -9.75 -23.53
C ARG A 287 4.63 -9.98 -23.70
N LYS A 288 3.86 -9.90 -22.61
CA LYS A 288 2.39 -10.00 -22.61
C LYS A 288 1.68 -8.63 -22.71
N GLU A 289 2.40 -7.59 -23.13
CA GLU A 289 1.92 -6.22 -23.32
C GLU A 289 1.42 -5.55 -22.02
N ILE A 290 1.81 -6.07 -20.84
CA ILE A 290 1.49 -5.47 -19.55
C ILE A 290 2.64 -4.56 -19.14
N HIS A 291 2.36 -3.24 -19.06
CA HIS A 291 3.35 -2.23 -18.74
C HIS A 291 3.35 -1.87 -17.27
N ILE A 292 4.43 -2.24 -16.58
CA ILE A 292 4.67 -1.85 -15.20
C ILE A 292 5.49 -0.56 -15.18
N SER A 293 5.02 0.47 -14.47
CA SER A 293 5.76 1.72 -14.33
C SER A 293 7.01 1.55 -13.46
N ASP A 294 8.06 2.29 -13.74
CA ASP A 294 9.30 2.29 -12.94
C ASP A 294 9.02 2.57 -11.46
N ARG A 295 8.05 3.46 -11.18
CA ARG A 295 7.62 3.73 -9.81
C ARG A 295 7.12 2.47 -9.11
N LYS A 296 6.31 1.65 -9.75
CA LYS A 296 5.83 0.37 -9.19
C LYS A 296 6.97 -0.62 -9.09
N PHE A 297 7.77 -0.76 -10.14
CA PHE A 297 8.87 -1.70 -10.16
C PHE A 297 9.87 -1.46 -9.02
N PHE A 298 10.30 -0.21 -8.81
CA PHE A 298 11.29 0.10 -7.77
C PHE A 298 10.72 0.18 -6.34
N ASN A 299 9.39 0.17 -6.15
CA ASN A 299 8.75 0.30 -4.82
C ASN A 299 8.03 -0.97 -4.34
N PHE A 300 8.32 -2.15 -4.91
CA PHE A 300 7.69 -3.42 -4.51
C PHE A 300 8.16 -3.93 -3.14
N THR A 301 9.40 -3.63 -2.76
CA THR A 301 10.10 -4.18 -1.58
C THR A 301 9.27 -4.16 -0.29
N PRO A 302 8.65 -3.06 0.16
CA PRO A 302 7.88 -3.07 1.40
C PRO A 302 6.68 -4.02 1.37
N ILE A 303 6.12 -4.29 0.18
CA ILE A 303 4.95 -5.14 0.00
C ILE A 303 5.35 -6.61 0.18
N VAL A 304 6.44 -7.03 -0.47
CA VAL A 304 6.92 -8.41 -0.37
C VAL A 304 7.51 -8.71 1.01
N GLN A 305 8.16 -7.72 1.65
CA GLN A 305 8.62 -7.84 3.03
C GLN A 305 7.45 -8.04 4.00
N ALA A 306 6.35 -7.31 3.80
CA ALA A 306 5.15 -7.48 4.62
C ALA A 306 4.48 -8.84 4.39
N ALA A 307 4.46 -9.33 3.14
CA ALA A 307 3.97 -10.67 2.83
C ALA A 307 4.83 -11.75 3.49
N ALA A 308 6.15 -11.67 3.36
CA ALA A 308 7.10 -12.58 4.01
C ALA A 308 6.93 -12.59 5.54
N TYR A 309 6.81 -11.42 6.15
CA TYR A 309 6.57 -11.30 7.60
C TYR A 309 5.27 -11.99 8.04
N ILE A 310 4.18 -11.83 7.27
CA ILE A 310 2.89 -12.51 7.54
C ILE A 310 3.05 -14.03 7.42
N ASN A 311 3.84 -14.51 6.47
CA ASN A 311 4.13 -15.92 6.26
C ASN A 311 5.14 -16.49 7.28
N GLY A 312 5.73 -15.65 8.14
CA GLY A 312 6.71 -16.05 9.15
C GLY A 312 8.12 -16.24 8.60
N HIS A 313 8.43 -15.60 7.47
CA HIS A 313 9.75 -15.67 6.84
C HIS A 313 10.64 -14.50 7.27
N ASP A 314 11.88 -14.77 7.69
CA ASP A 314 12.89 -13.74 7.98
C ASP A 314 13.59 -13.21 6.70
N THR A 315 13.38 -13.88 5.58
CA THR A 315 13.94 -13.56 4.27
C THR A 315 12.87 -13.79 3.21
N VAL A 316 12.71 -12.84 2.29
CA VAL A 316 11.73 -12.94 1.20
C VAL A 316 12.03 -14.15 0.32
N SER A 317 11.02 -14.95 0.03
CA SER A 317 11.03 -16.10 -0.85
C SER A 317 10.26 -15.81 -2.16
N ALA A 318 10.41 -16.68 -3.16
CA ALA A 318 9.66 -16.57 -4.40
C ALA A 318 8.13 -16.64 -4.16
N GLU A 319 7.69 -17.42 -3.17
CA GLU A 319 6.27 -17.53 -2.81
C GLU A 319 5.69 -16.19 -2.32
N ASP A 320 6.48 -15.39 -1.61
CA ASP A 320 6.04 -14.09 -1.09
C ASP A 320 5.80 -13.06 -2.20
N LEU A 321 6.36 -13.29 -3.41
CA LEU A 321 6.10 -12.46 -4.59
C LEU A 321 4.68 -12.61 -5.13
N MET A 322 3.96 -13.68 -4.77
CA MET A 322 2.58 -13.90 -5.24
C MET A 322 1.61 -12.78 -4.85
N ILE A 323 1.90 -12.03 -3.78
CA ILE A 323 1.10 -10.84 -3.40
C ILE A 323 1.13 -9.75 -4.48
N LEU A 324 2.17 -9.72 -5.33
CA LEU A 324 2.34 -8.71 -6.36
C LEU A 324 1.27 -8.80 -7.47
N LYS A 325 0.52 -9.91 -7.55
CA LYS A 325 -0.69 -9.97 -8.39
C LYS A 325 -1.68 -8.83 -8.05
N ASN A 326 -1.73 -8.40 -6.79
CA ASN A 326 -2.58 -7.31 -6.32
C ASN A 326 -1.89 -5.92 -6.36
N TYR A 327 -0.65 -5.88 -6.78
CA TYR A 327 0.13 -4.66 -6.90
C TYR A 327 0.29 -4.17 -8.33
N PHE A 328 0.46 -5.09 -9.30
CA PHE A 328 0.85 -4.72 -10.66
C PHE A 328 -0.30 -4.29 -11.55
N TRP A 329 -1.47 -4.91 -11.46
CA TRP A 329 -2.55 -4.63 -12.40
C TRP A 329 -3.07 -3.19 -12.34
N THR A 330 -3.51 -2.70 -13.48
CA THR A 330 -4.19 -1.41 -13.62
C THR A 330 -5.65 -1.62 -14.00
N THR A 331 -5.93 -2.59 -14.86
CA THR A 331 -7.28 -3.02 -15.21
C THR A 331 -7.54 -4.43 -14.69
N PRO A 332 -8.77 -4.76 -14.26
CA PRO A 332 -9.10 -6.11 -13.78
C PRO A 332 -8.77 -7.24 -14.76
N ALA A 333 -8.81 -6.96 -16.08
CA ALA A 333 -8.50 -7.94 -17.12
C ALA A 333 -7.03 -8.40 -17.11
N GLU A 334 -6.11 -7.58 -16.60
CA GLU A 334 -4.68 -7.93 -16.51
C GLU A 334 -4.38 -8.92 -15.38
N ARG A 335 -5.28 -9.02 -14.38
CA ARG A 335 -5.04 -9.74 -13.14
C ARG A 335 -4.72 -11.22 -13.33
N ASP A 336 -5.48 -11.91 -14.17
CA ASP A 336 -5.29 -13.34 -14.39
C ASP A 336 -3.96 -13.58 -15.11
N THR A 337 -3.64 -12.79 -16.13
CA THR A 337 -2.36 -12.88 -16.85
C THR A 337 -1.17 -12.61 -15.92
N ILE A 338 -1.28 -11.64 -15.02
CA ILE A 338 -0.23 -11.38 -14.01
C ILE A 338 -0.11 -12.54 -13.04
N SER A 339 -1.23 -13.10 -12.58
CA SER A 339 -1.24 -14.24 -11.68
C SER A 339 -0.58 -15.48 -12.31
N ASP A 340 -0.85 -15.73 -13.59
CA ASP A 340 -0.25 -16.83 -14.32
C ASP A 340 1.26 -16.67 -14.46
N VAL A 341 1.74 -15.47 -14.83
CA VAL A 341 3.18 -15.17 -14.95
C VAL A 341 3.88 -15.34 -13.60
N LEU A 342 3.29 -14.80 -12.52
CA LEU A 342 3.86 -14.96 -11.19
C LEU A 342 3.90 -16.42 -10.76
N SER A 343 2.84 -17.19 -11.03
CA SER A 343 2.78 -18.61 -10.70
C SER A 343 3.83 -19.40 -11.46
N GLU A 344 4.01 -19.11 -12.77
CA GLU A 344 4.99 -19.79 -13.61
C GLU A 344 6.42 -19.54 -13.11
N ILE A 345 6.78 -18.28 -12.86
CA ILE A 345 8.15 -17.89 -12.46
C ILE A 345 8.43 -18.27 -11.02
N CYS A 346 7.48 -18.04 -10.09
CA CYS A 346 7.71 -18.29 -8.66
C CYS A 346 7.65 -19.80 -8.31
N ALA A 347 6.90 -20.61 -9.05
CA ALA A 347 6.86 -22.06 -8.80
C ALA A 347 8.11 -22.79 -9.29
N ASN A 348 8.73 -22.31 -10.36
CA ASN A 348 9.92 -22.91 -10.97
C ASN A 348 10.91 -21.83 -11.43
N PRO A 349 11.54 -21.08 -10.50
CA PRO A 349 12.41 -19.95 -10.88
C PRO A 349 13.60 -20.37 -11.73
N ILE A 350 14.19 -21.53 -11.48
CA ILE A 350 15.32 -22.07 -12.25
C ILE A 350 14.87 -22.42 -13.69
N GLN A 351 13.72 -23.06 -13.85
CA GLN A 351 13.18 -23.40 -15.17
C GLN A 351 12.85 -22.14 -15.99
N SER A 352 12.26 -21.12 -15.35
CA SER A 352 11.98 -19.84 -16.03
C SER A 352 13.26 -19.18 -16.51
N ARG A 353 14.30 -19.14 -15.66
CA ARG A 353 15.61 -18.57 -16.01
C ARG A 353 16.26 -19.30 -17.17
N ILE A 354 16.22 -20.64 -17.17
CA ILE A 354 16.72 -21.46 -18.27
C ILE A 354 15.98 -21.14 -19.58
N ASN A 355 14.65 -21.07 -19.54
CA ASN A 355 13.83 -20.78 -20.70
C ASN A 355 14.14 -19.40 -21.30
N ASP A 356 14.34 -18.39 -20.46
CA ASP A 356 14.70 -17.03 -20.90
C ASP A 356 16.08 -16.99 -21.56
N LEU A 357 17.07 -17.66 -20.98
CA LEU A 357 18.44 -17.76 -21.54
C LEU A 357 18.45 -18.50 -22.89
N ILE A 358 17.69 -19.58 -23.01
CA ILE A 358 17.54 -20.28 -24.29
C ILE A 358 16.81 -19.42 -25.33
N ALA A 359 15.74 -18.72 -24.94
CA ALA A 359 15.02 -17.81 -25.83
C ALA A 359 15.92 -16.68 -26.39
N MET A 360 16.80 -16.10 -25.54
CA MET A 360 17.80 -15.12 -25.98
C MET A 360 18.79 -15.71 -27.02
N ALA A 361 19.22 -16.96 -26.79
CA ALA A 361 20.11 -17.65 -27.75
C ALA A 361 19.40 -17.93 -29.09
N ASP A 362 18.14 -18.34 -29.04
CA ASP A 362 17.34 -18.60 -30.23
C ASP A 362 17.09 -17.32 -31.04
N GLU A 363 16.75 -16.20 -30.37
CA GLU A 363 16.56 -14.90 -31.01
C GLU A 363 17.84 -14.42 -31.70
N ALA A 364 18.98 -14.51 -31.04
CA ALA A 364 20.27 -14.17 -31.60
C ALA A 364 20.63 -15.09 -32.80
N PHE A 365 20.25 -16.35 -32.72
CA PHE A 365 20.43 -17.28 -33.81
C PHE A 365 19.54 -16.99 -35.03
N GLU A 366 18.28 -16.61 -34.81
CA GLU A 366 17.38 -16.17 -35.89
C GLU A 366 17.87 -14.87 -36.56
N GLU A 367 18.37 -13.90 -35.77
CA GLU A 367 19.02 -12.70 -36.34
C GLU A 367 20.21 -13.07 -37.25
N PHE A 368 21.03 -14.03 -36.83
CA PHE A 368 22.15 -14.50 -37.63
C PHE A 368 21.71 -15.16 -38.95
N LYS A 369 20.60 -15.93 -38.95
CA LYS A 369 20.07 -16.57 -40.15
C LYS A 369 19.69 -15.58 -41.25
N VAL A 370 19.30 -14.35 -40.89
CA VAL A 370 18.93 -13.32 -41.87
C VAL A 370 20.13 -12.87 -42.71
N ASP A 371 21.35 -12.88 -42.14
CA ASP A 371 22.56 -12.45 -42.84
C ASP A 371 23.77 -13.34 -42.50
N ILE A 372 23.69 -14.60 -42.95
CA ILE A 372 24.69 -15.65 -42.67
C ILE A 372 26.08 -15.28 -43.17
N GLU A 373 26.22 -14.51 -44.27
CA GLU A 373 27.50 -14.12 -44.86
C GLU A 373 28.24 -13.08 -43.99
N ASN A 374 27.56 -12.38 -43.11
CA ASN A 374 28.11 -11.28 -42.34
C ASN A 374 29.02 -11.79 -41.20
N ARG A 375 30.30 -11.49 -41.34
CA ARG A 375 31.28 -11.88 -40.31
C ARG A 375 31.06 -11.23 -38.93
N ARG A 376 30.42 -10.06 -38.89
CA ARG A 376 30.09 -9.38 -37.65
C ARG A 376 28.91 -10.06 -36.94
N ALA A 377 27.88 -10.49 -37.70
CA ALA A 377 26.76 -11.26 -37.15
C ALA A 377 27.21 -12.58 -36.53
N PHE A 378 28.11 -13.32 -37.21
CA PHE A 378 28.73 -14.52 -36.67
C PHE A 378 29.46 -14.26 -35.35
N LYS A 379 30.28 -13.18 -35.28
CA LYS A 379 31.03 -12.84 -34.08
C LYS A 379 30.07 -12.44 -32.95
N LYS A 380 29.00 -11.68 -33.25
CA LYS A 380 27.97 -11.29 -32.28
C LYS A 380 27.31 -12.53 -31.67
N LEU A 381 26.77 -13.42 -32.52
CA LEU A 381 26.11 -14.65 -32.08
C LEU A 381 27.05 -15.52 -31.24
N ARG A 382 28.33 -15.75 -31.70
CA ARG A 382 29.28 -16.51 -30.92
C ARG A 382 29.50 -15.93 -29.50
N THR A 383 29.62 -14.62 -29.41
CA THR A 383 29.82 -13.94 -28.09
C THR A 383 28.58 -14.10 -27.20
N GLU A 384 27.39 -13.99 -27.78
CA GLU A 384 26.14 -14.18 -27.03
C GLU A 384 25.94 -15.62 -26.57
N LEU A 385 26.21 -16.62 -27.40
CA LEU A 385 26.15 -18.03 -27.02
C LEU A 385 27.13 -18.37 -25.88
N ILE A 386 28.36 -17.83 -25.92
CA ILE A 386 29.34 -18.00 -24.84
C ILE A 386 28.85 -17.35 -23.55
N LYS A 387 28.26 -16.16 -23.64
CA LYS A 387 27.70 -15.45 -22.48
C LYS A 387 26.54 -16.24 -21.88
N VAL A 388 25.58 -16.67 -22.68
CA VAL A 388 24.44 -17.49 -22.24
C VAL A 388 24.90 -18.79 -21.58
N PHE A 389 25.96 -19.43 -22.11
CA PHE A 389 26.54 -20.63 -21.53
C PHE A 389 27.13 -20.34 -20.13
N GLY A 390 27.85 -19.22 -19.97
CA GLY A 390 28.37 -18.78 -18.66
C GLY A 390 27.25 -18.47 -17.67
N ASP A 391 26.22 -17.79 -18.11
CA ASP A 391 25.04 -17.44 -17.29
C ASP A 391 24.30 -18.72 -16.83
N LEU A 392 24.14 -19.74 -17.69
CA LEU A 392 23.59 -21.05 -17.31
C LEU A 392 24.44 -21.78 -16.26
N GLN A 393 25.77 -21.72 -16.39
CA GLN A 393 26.69 -22.37 -15.42
C GLN A 393 26.71 -21.64 -14.06
N SER A 394 26.36 -20.36 -14.03
CA SER A 394 26.33 -19.56 -12.81
C SER A 394 25.06 -19.76 -11.96
N ILE A 395 24.04 -20.47 -12.48
CA ILE A 395 22.81 -20.73 -11.74
C ILE A 395 23.09 -21.67 -10.58
N GLU A 396 22.78 -21.22 -9.36
CA GLU A 396 22.90 -22.04 -8.15
C GLU A 396 21.85 -23.14 -8.13
N CYS A 397 22.28 -24.40 -8.13
CA CYS A 397 21.40 -25.56 -8.09
C CYS A 397 21.10 -25.97 -6.64
N THR A 398 19.81 -26.07 -6.31
CA THR A 398 19.34 -26.57 -5.01
C THR A 398 19.00 -28.05 -5.03
N SER A 399 18.78 -28.64 -6.20
CA SER A 399 18.42 -30.05 -6.37
C SER A 399 19.16 -30.71 -7.55
N ASP A 400 19.22 -32.05 -7.53
CA ASP A 400 19.78 -32.82 -8.68
C ASP A 400 18.91 -32.67 -9.93
N THR A 401 17.60 -32.53 -9.78
CA THR A 401 16.68 -32.29 -10.89
C THR A 401 16.93 -30.94 -11.59
N ASP A 402 17.36 -29.92 -10.86
CA ASP A 402 17.69 -28.60 -11.44
C ASP A 402 19.00 -28.67 -12.21
N ARG A 403 19.98 -29.48 -11.71
CA ARG A 403 21.23 -29.73 -12.42
C ARG A 403 21.00 -30.46 -13.75
N ASP A 404 20.08 -31.42 -13.79
CA ASP A 404 19.72 -32.13 -15.03
C ASP A 404 19.10 -31.17 -16.05
N LYS A 405 18.20 -30.26 -15.62
CA LYS A 405 17.61 -29.26 -16.50
C LYS A 405 18.65 -28.28 -17.09
N ILE A 406 19.62 -27.84 -16.30
CA ILE A 406 20.70 -26.98 -16.77
C ILE A 406 21.57 -27.74 -17.79
N ASN A 407 21.87 -29.01 -17.53
CA ASN A 407 22.63 -29.84 -18.48
C ASN A 407 21.88 -30.00 -19.81
N ASP A 408 20.57 -30.22 -19.79
CA ASP A 408 19.75 -30.31 -21.00
C ASP A 408 19.75 -28.99 -21.79
N ALA A 409 19.68 -27.85 -21.10
CA ALA A 409 19.79 -26.53 -21.70
C ALA A 409 21.18 -26.30 -22.35
N CYS A 410 22.24 -26.71 -21.69
CA CYS A 410 23.61 -26.65 -22.23
C CYS A 410 23.73 -27.51 -23.53
N VAL A 411 23.09 -28.68 -23.59
CA VAL A 411 23.06 -29.53 -24.80
C VAL A 411 22.32 -28.83 -25.94
N GLN A 412 21.20 -28.17 -25.67
CA GLN A 412 20.47 -27.37 -26.66
C GLN A 412 21.33 -26.23 -27.22
N LEU A 413 21.99 -25.49 -26.34
CA LEU A 413 22.88 -24.37 -26.68
C LEU A 413 24.08 -24.85 -27.55
N GLU A 414 24.65 -26.00 -27.20
CA GLU A 414 25.74 -26.63 -27.97
C GLU A 414 25.25 -27.03 -29.36
N ALA A 415 24.00 -27.47 -29.50
CA ALA A 415 23.40 -27.77 -30.81
C ALA A 415 23.26 -26.53 -31.71
N LEU A 416 22.81 -25.39 -31.14
CA LEU A 416 22.76 -24.10 -31.82
C LEU A 416 24.15 -23.63 -32.26
N SER A 417 25.13 -23.73 -31.36
CA SER A 417 26.52 -23.39 -31.68
C SER A 417 27.06 -24.23 -32.84
N ARG A 418 26.82 -25.55 -32.81
CA ARG A 418 27.22 -26.45 -33.91
C ARG A 418 26.61 -26.06 -35.24
N GLN A 419 25.28 -25.78 -35.27
CA GLN A 419 24.60 -25.31 -36.46
C GLN A 419 25.20 -24.00 -37.00
N MET A 420 25.52 -23.04 -36.14
CA MET A 420 26.19 -21.79 -36.52
C MET A 420 27.52 -22.03 -37.25
N TYR A 421 28.37 -22.94 -36.71
CA TYR A 421 29.66 -23.27 -37.30
C TYR A 421 29.48 -24.01 -38.65
N GLU A 422 28.55 -24.99 -38.74
CA GLU A 422 28.24 -25.75 -39.95
C GLU A 422 27.74 -24.85 -41.07
N MET A 423 26.84 -23.89 -40.78
CA MET A 423 26.35 -22.93 -41.77
C MET A 423 27.46 -22.07 -42.38
N LYS A 424 28.53 -21.84 -41.65
CA LYS A 424 29.72 -21.09 -42.11
C LYS A 424 30.80 -21.96 -42.71
N GLY A 425 30.70 -23.30 -42.60
CA GLY A 425 31.73 -24.21 -43.04
C GLY A 425 33.01 -24.14 -42.18
N PHE A 426 32.89 -23.71 -40.90
CA PHE A 426 34.02 -23.64 -39.97
C PHE A 426 34.10 -24.91 -39.13
N THR A 427 35.28 -25.17 -38.59
CA THR A 427 35.47 -26.24 -37.60
C THR A 427 34.74 -25.89 -36.30
N VAL A 428 33.91 -26.81 -35.82
CA VAL A 428 33.14 -26.64 -34.58
C VAL A 428 34.08 -26.57 -33.39
N ILE A 429 33.92 -25.52 -32.57
CA ILE A 429 34.60 -25.39 -31.29
C ILE A 429 33.52 -25.60 -30.21
N PRO A 430 33.68 -26.57 -29.30
CA PRO A 430 32.73 -26.76 -28.21
C PRO A 430 32.56 -25.48 -27.36
N LEU A 431 31.33 -25.17 -26.97
CA LEU A 431 31.02 -23.96 -26.19
C LEU A 431 31.81 -23.89 -24.88
N LYS A 432 32.05 -25.05 -24.23
CA LYS A 432 32.84 -25.13 -23.04
C LYS A 432 34.29 -24.68 -23.27
N GLU A 433 34.92 -25.13 -24.32
CA GLU A 433 36.29 -24.71 -24.71
C GLU A 433 36.32 -23.22 -25.09
N ALA A 434 35.28 -22.76 -25.78
CA ALA A 434 35.16 -21.37 -26.20
C ALA A 434 34.94 -20.42 -25.00
N TYR A 435 34.28 -20.88 -23.93
CA TYR A 435 34.08 -20.17 -22.68
C TYR A 435 35.40 -20.10 -21.88
N GLU A 436 36.09 -21.24 -21.68
CA GLU A 436 37.37 -21.28 -21.00
C GLU A 436 38.48 -20.44 -21.69
N GLN A 437 38.38 -20.19 -22.98
CA GLN A 437 39.30 -19.31 -23.72
C GLN A 437 38.93 -17.81 -23.64
N ALA A 438 37.69 -17.51 -23.21
CA ALA A 438 37.18 -16.14 -23.13
C ALA A 438 37.36 -15.50 -21.73
N GLU A 439 37.52 -16.36 -20.68
CA GLU A 439 37.98 -15.96 -19.36
C GLU A 439 39.52 -15.68 -19.40
#